data_fc0a3923ebdabe14daf278be7deb2ace
#
_entry.id   fc0a3923ebdabe14daf278be7deb2ace
#
_cell.length_a   1.000
_cell.length_b   1.000
_cell.length_c   1.000
_cell.angle_alpha   90.00
_cell.angle_beta   90.00
_cell.angle_gamma   90.00
#
_symmetry.space_group_name_H-M   'P 1'
#
loop_
_entity.id
_entity.type
_entity.pdbx_description
1 polymer ?
#
loop_
_entity_poly.entity_id
_entity_poly.type
_entity_poly.pdbx_seq_one_letter_code
_entity_poly.pdbx_strand_id
1 'polypeptide(L)'
;MASLGTTFTNAHVQQAICAPSRVSLLTGLRPDLTEVWDLETQMRDRNPNILTLPQHFKNNGYKTVGMGKIFDNRSVDKGLDKPSWSVPYIRVNVDHPVHGNNITGFQSTENKRILSQLRDQ
;
A
#
# COMPACT_ATOMS: atom_id res chain seq x y z
N MET A 1 -4.00 25.92 -2.30
CA MET A 1 -3.22 24.85 -2.99
C MET A 1 -3.47 24.87 -4.49
N ALA A 2 -4.73 24.86 -4.98
CA ALA A 2 -5.02 24.85 -6.42
C ALA A 2 -4.40 26.05 -7.20
N SER A 3 -4.28 27.21 -6.58
CA SER A 3 -3.62 28.39 -7.17
C SER A 3 -2.09 28.30 -7.28
N LEU A 4 -1.47 27.32 -6.65
CA LEU A 4 -0.01 27.13 -6.61
C LEU A 4 0.45 25.93 -7.45
N GLY A 5 -0.46 25.26 -8.13
CA GLY A 5 -0.14 24.05 -8.89
C GLY A 5 -1.20 23.71 -9.93
N THR A 6 -1.10 22.51 -10.47
CA THR A 6 -2.07 21.96 -11.45
C THR A 6 -3.13 21.15 -10.74
N THR A 7 -4.40 21.41 -11.04
CA THR A 7 -5.54 20.63 -10.53
C THR A 7 -6.10 19.75 -11.64
N PHE A 8 -6.13 18.45 -11.41
CA PHE A 8 -6.75 17.47 -12.29
C PHE A 8 -8.21 17.24 -11.86
N THR A 9 -9.15 17.78 -12.60
CA THR A 9 -10.59 17.72 -12.25
C THR A 9 -11.26 16.41 -12.66
N ASN A 10 -10.62 15.60 -13.48
CA ASN A 10 -11.14 14.34 -14.00
C ASN A 10 -10.08 13.21 -13.88
N ALA A 11 -9.63 12.99 -12.64
CA ALA A 11 -8.70 11.91 -12.34
C ALA A 11 -9.47 10.63 -12.00
N HIS A 12 -9.07 9.50 -12.59
CA HIS A 12 -9.69 8.19 -12.40
C HIS A 12 -8.72 7.19 -11.81
N VAL A 13 -9.25 6.24 -11.05
CA VAL A 13 -8.52 5.07 -10.56
C VAL A 13 -8.88 3.86 -11.42
N GLN A 14 -7.95 2.93 -11.62
CA GLN A 14 -8.19 1.74 -12.45
C GLN A 14 -9.26 0.82 -11.86
N GLN A 15 -9.30 0.69 -10.55
CA GLN A 15 -10.31 -0.05 -9.80
C GLN A 15 -10.47 0.57 -8.43
N ALA A 16 -11.69 0.76 -7.96
CA ALA A 16 -12.01 1.39 -6.67
C ALA A 16 -11.82 0.43 -5.46
N ILE A 17 -10.83 -0.45 -5.54
CA ILE A 17 -10.44 -1.41 -4.49
C ILE A 17 -8.93 -1.35 -4.33
N CYS A 18 -8.43 -1.41 -3.09
CA CYS A 18 -7.02 -1.15 -2.77
C CYS A 18 -6.04 -2.12 -3.46
N ALA A 19 -6.29 -3.42 -3.49
CA ALA A 19 -5.35 -4.38 -4.10
C ALA A 19 -5.20 -4.17 -5.61
N PRO A 20 -6.25 -4.27 -6.45
CA PRO A 20 -6.10 -4.08 -7.90
C PRO A 20 -5.62 -2.69 -8.27
N SER A 21 -6.05 -1.63 -7.55
CA SER A 21 -5.57 -0.27 -7.79
C SER A 21 -4.06 -0.14 -7.55
N ARG A 22 -3.55 -0.76 -6.47
CA ARG A 22 -2.11 -0.74 -6.13
C ARG A 22 -1.28 -1.58 -7.07
N VAL A 23 -1.77 -2.76 -7.45
CA VAL A 23 -1.12 -3.58 -8.48
C VAL A 23 -1.01 -2.79 -9.79
N SER A 24 -2.09 -2.16 -10.23
CA SER A 24 -2.07 -1.33 -11.44
C SER A 24 -1.08 -0.16 -11.33
N LEU A 25 -1.08 0.55 -10.20
CA LEU A 25 -0.15 1.66 -9.95
C LEU A 25 1.31 1.21 -10.02
N LEU A 26 1.62 0.05 -9.44
CA LEU A 26 3.00 -0.42 -9.29
C LEU A 26 3.52 -1.21 -10.49
N THR A 27 2.65 -1.59 -11.42
CA THR A 27 3.03 -2.34 -12.62
C THR A 27 2.81 -1.55 -13.90
N GLY A 28 2.02 -0.48 -13.86
CA GLY A 28 1.56 0.25 -15.05
C GLY A 28 0.54 -0.53 -15.88
N LEU A 29 0.06 -1.67 -15.39
CA LEU A 29 -0.88 -2.54 -16.10
C LEU A 29 -2.30 -2.38 -15.55
N ARG A 30 -3.29 -2.50 -16.43
CA ARG A 30 -4.70 -2.49 -16.06
C ARG A 30 -5.10 -3.83 -15.42
N PRO A 31 -6.17 -3.86 -14.60
CA PRO A 31 -6.66 -5.11 -13.98
C PRO A 31 -6.95 -6.22 -14.99
N ASP A 32 -7.38 -5.89 -16.22
CA ASP A 32 -7.58 -6.86 -17.31
C ASP A 32 -6.31 -7.66 -17.63
N LEU A 33 -5.12 -7.04 -17.48
CA LEU A 33 -3.83 -7.66 -17.75
C LEU A 33 -3.21 -8.28 -16.51
N THR A 34 -3.47 -7.71 -15.34
CA THR A 34 -2.93 -8.26 -14.08
C THR A 34 -3.77 -9.41 -13.55
N GLU A 35 -5.02 -9.52 -14.00
CA GLU A 35 -6.03 -10.48 -13.51
C GLU A 35 -6.28 -10.38 -11.99
N VAL A 36 -5.99 -9.21 -11.40
CA VAL A 36 -6.23 -8.91 -9.99
C VAL A 36 -7.39 -7.92 -9.90
N TRP A 37 -8.56 -8.42 -9.52
CA TRP A 37 -9.81 -7.66 -9.42
C TRP A 37 -10.34 -7.51 -8.00
N ASP A 38 -9.82 -8.33 -7.10
CA ASP A 38 -10.31 -8.50 -5.73
C ASP A 38 -9.19 -8.32 -4.69
N LEU A 39 -9.43 -8.75 -3.48
CA LEU A 39 -8.50 -8.67 -2.35
C LEU A 39 -7.82 -10.02 -2.02
N GLU A 40 -8.09 -11.06 -2.79
CA GLU A 40 -7.66 -12.43 -2.50
C GLU A 40 -6.67 -12.96 -3.56
N THR A 41 -6.86 -12.55 -4.82
CA THR A 41 -6.02 -12.98 -5.94
C THR A 41 -4.58 -12.50 -5.76
N GLN A 42 -3.65 -13.45 -5.73
CA GLN A 42 -2.22 -13.14 -5.63
C GLN A 42 -1.67 -12.68 -6.98
N MET A 43 -1.06 -11.50 -7.01
CA MET A 43 -0.53 -10.89 -8.22
C MET A 43 0.44 -11.81 -8.97
N ARG A 44 1.36 -12.46 -8.27
CA ARG A 44 2.37 -13.30 -8.89
C ARG A 44 1.91 -14.71 -9.22
N ASP A 45 0.83 -15.20 -8.64
CA ASP A 45 0.22 -16.45 -9.06
C ASP A 45 -0.39 -16.32 -10.45
N ARG A 46 -0.95 -15.15 -10.77
CA ARG A 46 -1.46 -14.82 -12.10
C ARG A 46 -0.36 -14.43 -13.07
N ASN A 47 0.61 -13.65 -12.60
CA ASN A 47 1.68 -13.08 -13.41
C ASN A 47 3.04 -13.31 -12.75
N PRO A 48 3.64 -14.53 -12.82
CA PRO A 48 4.89 -14.82 -12.10
C PRO A 48 6.05 -13.89 -12.46
N ASN A 49 6.09 -13.42 -13.70
CA ASN A 49 7.15 -12.58 -14.24
C ASN A 49 6.80 -11.09 -14.28
N ILE A 50 5.72 -10.68 -13.63
CA ILE A 50 5.31 -9.28 -13.63
C ILE A 50 6.41 -8.39 -13.06
N LEU A 51 6.75 -7.34 -13.78
CA LEU A 51 7.72 -6.35 -13.34
C LEU A 51 7.02 -5.20 -12.64
N THR A 52 7.39 -4.98 -11.38
CA THR A 52 6.89 -3.83 -10.62
C THR A 52 7.83 -2.63 -10.74
N LEU A 53 7.31 -1.44 -10.55
CA LEU A 53 8.10 -0.19 -10.57
C LEU A 53 9.30 -0.27 -9.60
N PRO A 54 9.17 -0.64 -8.32
CA PRO A 54 10.34 -0.78 -7.46
C PRO A 54 11.28 -1.88 -7.93
N GLN A 55 10.78 -3.00 -8.45
CA GLN A 55 11.64 -4.05 -9.00
C GLN A 55 12.44 -3.57 -10.22
N HIS A 56 11.82 -2.76 -11.08
CA HIS A 56 12.52 -2.14 -12.20
C HIS A 56 13.70 -1.29 -11.72
N PHE A 57 13.49 -0.41 -10.76
CA PHE A 57 14.57 0.39 -10.20
C PHE A 57 15.64 -0.47 -9.52
N LYS A 58 15.25 -1.50 -8.76
CA LYS A 58 16.18 -2.45 -8.16
C LYS A 58 17.07 -3.13 -9.20
N ASN A 59 16.47 -3.59 -10.31
CA ASN A 59 17.20 -4.25 -11.40
C ASN A 59 18.17 -3.30 -12.11
N ASN A 60 17.97 -1.99 -12.00
CA ASN A 60 18.84 -0.95 -12.54
C ASN A 60 19.79 -0.33 -11.49
N GLY A 61 20.09 -1.04 -10.42
CA GLY A 61 21.11 -0.67 -9.44
C GLY A 61 20.65 0.27 -8.31
N TYR A 62 19.36 0.60 -8.25
CA TYR A 62 18.83 1.38 -7.14
C TYR A 62 18.55 0.51 -5.91
N LYS A 63 18.73 1.09 -4.74
CA LYS A 63 18.29 0.47 -3.49
C LYS A 63 16.82 0.79 -3.25
N THR A 64 15.96 -0.23 -3.28
CA THR A 64 14.53 -0.09 -3.05
C THR A 64 14.15 -0.52 -1.65
N VAL A 65 13.36 0.31 -0.97
CA VAL A 65 12.88 0.07 0.39
C VAL A 65 11.37 0.33 0.42
N GLY A 66 10.61 -0.61 0.94
CA GLY A 66 9.16 -0.50 1.11
C GLY A 66 8.76 -0.40 2.57
N MET A 67 7.78 0.48 2.86
CA MET A 67 7.21 0.63 4.20
C MET A 67 5.73 1.04 4.11
N GLY A 68 4.97 0.77 5.16
CA GLY A 68 3.54 1.12 5.23
C GLY A 68 2.68 0.27 4.30
N LYS A 69 1.73 0.85 3.59
CA LYS A 69 0.83 0.16 2.65
C LYS A 69 1.18 0.52 1.20
N ILE A 70 2.25 -0.02 0.65
CA ILE A 70 2.59 0.09 -0.78
C ILE A 70 1.75 -0.91 -1.58
N PHE A 71 1.90 -2.21 -1.31
CA PHE A 71 0.97 -3.24 -1.75
C PHE A 71 -0.14 -3.49 -0.73
N ASP A 72 -1.20 -4.14 -1.16
CA ASP A 72 -2.15 -4.76 -0.24
C ASP A 72 -1.64 -6.16 0.12
N ASN A 73 -1.53 -6.45 1.41
CA ASN A 73 -0.98 -7.71 1.93
C ASN A 73 -1.83 -8.95 1.60
N ARG A 74 -3.02 -8.75 1.05
CA ARG A 74 -3.93 -9.82 0.63
C ARG A 74 -3.71 -10.27 -0.79
N SER A 75 -3.14 -9.41 -1.65
CA SER A 75 -2.91 -9.68 -3.08
C SER A 75 -1.44 -9.89 -3.45
N VAL A 76 -0.56 -9.95 -2.45
CA VAL A 76 0.86 -10.25 -2.61
C VAL A 76 1.35 -11.17 -1.51
N ASP A 77 2.53 -11.77 -1.70
CA ASP A 77 3.14 -12.69 -0.74
C ASP A 77 3.32 -12.07 0.66
N LYS A 78 3.62 -12.92 1.63
CA LYS A 78 3.89 -12.48 3.02
C LYS A 78 5.08 -11.51 3.15
N GLY A 79 5.94 -11.46 2.15
CA GLY A 79 7.06 -10.52 2.04
C GLY A 79 6.68 -9.16 1.45
N LEU A 80 5.40 -8.95 1.14
CA LEU A 80 4.88 -7.75 0.47
C LEU A 80 5.58 -7.48 -0.86
N ASP A 81 5.62 -8.52 -1.70
CA ASP A 81 6.33 -8.59 -2.98
C ASP A 81 7.86 -8.51 -2.81
N LYS A 82 8.43 -9.54 -2.19
CA LYS A 82 9.87 -9.66 -1.95
C LYS A 82 10.76 -9.33 -3.15
N PRO A 83 10.42 -9.70 -4.40
CA PRO A 83 11.21 -9.33 -5.57
C PRO A 83 11.39 -7.81 -5.75
N SER A 84 10.43 -7.01 -5.32
CA SER A 84 10.43 -5.55 -5.43
C SER A 84 11.45 -4.85 -4.53
N TRP A 85 11.94 -5.48 -3.48
CA TRP A 85 12.69 -4.80 -2.42
C TRP A 85 14.14 -5.26 -2.32
N SER A 86 15.04 -4.33 -2.04
CA SER A 86 16.47 -4.60 -1.79
C SER A 86 16.73 -5.05 -0.36
N VAL A 87 15.82 -4.73 0.55
CA VAL A 87 15.86 -5.11 1.97
C VAL A 87 14.48 -5.64 2.38
N PRO A 88 14.37 -6.41 3.48
CA PRO A 88 13.07 -6.84 3.97
C PRO A 88 12.10 -5.65 4.14
N TYR A 89 10.86 -5.85 3.73
CA TYR A 89 9.83 -4.82 3.82
C TYR A 89 9.60 -4.39 5.26
N ILE A 90 9.61 -3.08 5.50
CA ILE A 90 9.38 -2.51 6.83
C ILE A 90 7.87 -2.49 7.07
N ARG A 91 7.38 -3.49 7.79
CA ARG A 91 5.99 -3.48 8.25
C ARG A 91 5.87 -2.44 9.35
N VAL A 92 4.89 -1.56 9.21
CA VAL A 92 4.44 -0.78 10.37
C VAL A 92 3.83 -1.80 11.33
N ASN A 93 4.57 -2.12 12.37
CA ASN A 93 4.16 -3.15 13.31
C ASN A 93 2.91 -2.63 14.01
N VAL A 94 1.85 -3.41 13.99
CA VAL A 94 0.61 -3.11 14.74
C VAL A 94 0.95 -2.98 16.24
N ASP A 95 2.06 -3.58 16.65
CA ASP A 95 2.59 -3.56 18.01
C ASP A 95 3.61 -2.43 18.27
N HIS A 96 3.83 -1.51 17.29
CA HIS A 96 4.72 -0.37 17.52
C HIS A 96 4.12 0.54 18.60
N PRO A 97 4.87 0.84 19.67
CA PRO A 97 4.31 1.58 20.85
C PRO A 97 3.74 2.97 20.48
N VAL A 98 4.08 3.53 19.32
CA VAL A 98 3.59 4.83 18.84
C VAL A 98 2.46 4.69 17.80
N HIS A 99 2.40 3.58 17.04
CA HIS A 99 1.50 3.44 15.88
C HIS A 99 0.72 2.13 15.84
N GLY A 100 0.82 1.28 16.86
CA GLY A 100 0.02 0.05 16.95
C GLY A 100 -1.44 0.30 17.33
N ASN A 101 -2.17 -0.76 17.63
CA ASN A 101 -3.52 -0.68 18.22
C ASN A 101 -3.52 -0.01 19.61
N ASN A 102 -2.40 0.59 19.99
CA ASN A 102 -2.28 1.32 21.23
C ASN A 102 -2.96 2.69 21.08
N ILE A 103 -4.21 2.72 21.49
CA ILE A 103 -5.06 3.91 21.54
C ILE A 103 -4.38 5.08 22.28
N THR A 104 -3.40 4.80 23.12
CA THR A 104 -2.64 5.82 23.85
C THR A 104 -1.60 6.55 23.01
N GLY A 105 -1.27 6.05 21.78
CA GLY A 105 -0.30 6.67 20.87
C GLY A 105 -0.82 7.87 20.10
N PHE A 106 -2.11 8.14 20.10
CA PHE A 106 -2.65 9.31 19.42
C PHE A 106 -2.33 10.61 20.16
N GLN A 107 -1.65 11.52 19.47
CA GLN A 107 -1.25 12.82 20.03
C GLN A 107 -2.39 13.85 19.95
N SER A 108 -3.30 13.74 18.98
CA SER A 108 -4.43 14.66 18.81
C SER A 108 -5.39 14.59 19.99
N THR A 109 -5.70 15.74 20.58
CA THR A 109 -6.69 15.87 21.67
C THR A 109 -8.06 15.36 21.25
N GLU A 110 -8.46 15.60 19.98
CA GLU A 110 -9.75 15.15 19.46
C GLU A 110 -9.80 13.62 19.35
N ASN A 111 -8.75 12.98 18.85
CA ASN A 111 -8.69 11.52 18.78
C ASN A 111 -8.72 10.89 20.17
N LYS A 112 -8.05 11.49 21.16
CA LYS A 112 -8.12 11.02 22.56
C LYS A 112 -9.54 11.13 23.12
N ARG A 113 -10.25 12.22 22.82
CA ARG A 113 -11.64 12.43 23.24
C ARG A 113 -12.58 11.42 22.61
N ILE A 114 -12.49 11.18 21.30
CA ILE A 114 -13.31 10.18 20.58
C ILE A 114 -13.09 8.79 21.17
N LEU A 115 -11.85 8.44 21.46
CA LEU A 115 -11.51 7.13 22.00
C LEU A 115 -12.02 6.92 23.45
N SER A 116 -12.03 7.96 24.27
CA SER A 116 -12.64 7.86 25.60
C SER A 116 -14.15 7.57 25.50
N GLN A 117 -14.85 8.22 24.58
CA GLN A 117 -16.29 8.00 24.37
C GLN A 117 -16.63 6.58 23.86
N LEU A 118 -15.73 5.95 23.08
CA LEU A 118 -15.92 4.58 22.58
C LEU A 118 -15.65 3.50 23.65
N ARG A 119 -14.93 3.84 24.71
CA ARG A 119 -14.66 2.91 25.83
C ARG A 119 -15.81 2.82 26.83
N ASP A 120 -16.68 3.82 26.84
CA ASP A 120 -17.80 3.92 27.78
C ASP A 120 -19.10 3.31 27.23
N GLN A 121 -19.02 2.65 26.04
CA GLN A 121 -20.10 1.85 25.41
C GLN A 121 -19.81 0.35 25.49
#